data_3d9f8ad113d36510acad30792af924ce
#
_entry.id   3d9f8ad113d36510acad30792af924ce
#
_cell.length_a   1.000
_cell.length_b   1.000
_cell.length_c   1.000
_cell.angle_alpha   90.00
_cell.angle_beta   90.00
_cell.angle_gamma   90.00
#
_symmetry.space_group_name_H-M   'P 1'
#
loop_
_entity.id
_entity.type
_entity.pdbx_description
1 polymer ?
#
loop_
_entity_poly.entity_id
_entity_poly.type
_entity_poly.pdbx_seq_one_letter_code
_entity_poly.pdbx_strand_id
1 'polypeptide(L)'
;GVVGLLKIKTGASEVINTLMFNYIAFRLVGYAVNGPLKEGYLPQTASIANTALLPIIWPGTRLHIGIVLAVILAIVLQFILFRTVFGYQIRAVGLSARAATYGGINASKRILQTTLLSGALAGLAGSIELMGVTGRLYEVFSPGYGFDAIAISLLARNNPAGVIVSALLFGILRGGAGQMQRVADVSMVIIYVIQALIIVFVVLSMDGKKGQKSIGNKIKGLWGKKWTPLKGGAVDE
;
A
#
# COMPACT_ATOMS: atom_id res chain seq x y z
N GLY A 1 1.70 8.29 13.95
CA GLY A 1 1.17 9.30 14.87
C GLY A 1 1.61 10.70 14.48
N VAL A 2 2.92 10.99 14.45
CA VAL A 2 3.46 12.34 14.17
C VAL A 2 2.98 12.89 12.82
N VAL A 3 3.03 12.08 11.77
CA VAL A 3 2.54 12.46 10.42
C VAL A 3 1.06 12.84 10.43
N GLY A 4 0.22 12.08 11.15
CA GLY A 4 -1.21 12.40 11.29
C GLY A 4 -1.46 13.71 12.03
N LEU A 5 -0.67 13.99 13.08
CA LEU A 5 -0.73 15.26 13.80
C LEU A 5 -0.30 16.45 12.92
N LEU A 6 0.77 16.29 12.15
CA LEU A 6 1.23 17.31 11.20
C LEU A 6 0.15 17.58 10.15
N LYS A 7 -0.47 16.55 9.58
CA LYS A 7 -1.57 16.73 8.62
C LYS A 7 -2.72 17.55 9.20
N ILE A 8 -3.14 17.23 10.43
CA ILE A 8 -4.27 17.92 11.08
C ILE A 8 -3.93 19.37 11.41
N LYS A 9 -2.70 19.64 11.88
CA LYS A 9 -2.30 21.00 12.31
C LYS A 9 -1.88 21.91 11.17
N THR A 10 -1.15 21.37 10.19
CA THR A 10 -0.53 22.19 9.12
C THR A 10 -1.15 21.98 7.74
N GLY A 11 -2.02 20.99 7.57
CA GLY A 11 -2.55 20.61 6.25
C GLY A 11 -1.51 19.97 5.32
N ALA A 12 -0.30 19.67 5.80
CA ALA A 12 0.79 19.18 5.00
C ALA A 12 0.47 17.82 4.35
N SER A 13 1.04 17.59 3.16
CA SER A 13 0.85 16.34 2.42
C SER A 13 1.36 15.13 3.22
N GLU A 14 0.52 14.11 3.39
CA GLU A 14 0.89 12.87 4.08
C GLU A 14 2.05 12.18 3.40
N VAL A 15 2.05 12.15 2.06
CA VAL A 15 3.08 11.46 1.27
C VAL A 15 4.45 12.08 1.49
N ILE A 16 4.54 13.42 1.44
CA ILE A 16 5.82 14.13 1.65
C ILE A 16 6.32 13.91 3.07
N ASN A 17 5.44 14.06 4.06
CA ASN A 17 5.83 13.86 5.46
C ASN A 17 6.28 12.42 5.73
N THR A 18 5.59 11.41 5.21
CA THR A 18 6.00 10.02 5.40
C THR A 18 7.33 9.71 4.73
N LEU A 19 7.59 10.25 3.53
CA LEU A 19 8.89 10.10 2.87
C LEU A 19 10.01 10.75 3.69
N MET A 20 9.82 11.96 4.22
CA MET A 20 10.82 12.60 5.07
C MET A 20 11.12 11.79 6.33
N PHE A 21 10.08 11.32 7.04
CA PHE A 21 10.25 10.46 8.21
C PHE A 21 10.89 9.11 7.88
N ASN A 22 10.66 8.58 6.68
CA ASN A 22 11.31 7.35 6.24
C ASN A 22 12.84 7.54 6.12
N TYR A 23 13.31 8.66 5.51
CA TYR A 23 14.73 8.99 5.47
C TYR A 23 15.34 9.18 6.85
N ILE A 24 14.63 9.85 7.77
CA ILE A 24 15.07 10.00 9.16
C ILE A 24 15.22 8.62 9.82
N ALA A 25 14.21 7.74 9.64
CA ALA A 25 14.25 6.39 10.19
C ALA A 25 15.43 5.57 9.62
N PHE A 26 15.71 5.66 8.33
CA PHE A 26 16.89 5.01 7.72
C PHE A 26 18.19 5.50 8.35
N ARG A 27 18.34 6.80 8.56
CA ARG A 27 19.54 7.36 9.20
C ARG A 27 19.67 6.93 10.66
N LEU A 28 18.57 6.87 11.40
CA LEU A 28 18.57 6.39 12.78
C LEU A 28 18.94 4.91 12.87
N VAL A 29 18.38 4.06 12.00
CA VAL A 29 18.75 2.65 11.92
C VAL A 29 20.22 2.49 11.54
N GLY A 30 20.69 3.22 10.53
CA GLY A 30 22.09 3.22 10.13
C GLY A 30 23.03 3.63 11.27
N TYR A 31 22.71 4.70 12.01
CA TYR A 31 23.46 5.11 13.18
C TYR A 31 23.49 4.03 14.27
N ALA A 32 22.34 3.43 14.57
CA ALA A 32 22.24 2.40 15.59
C ALA A 32 23.04 1.14 15.24
N VAL A 33 22.94 0.69 13.98
CA VAL A 33 23.58 -0.55 13.50
C VAL A 33 25.08 -0.37 13.27
N ASN A 34 25.55 0.82 12.88
CA ASN A 34 26.98 1.11 12.70
C ASN A 34 27.68 1.58 13.99
N GLY A 35 26.91 1.96 15.01
CA GLY A 35 27.41 2.51 16.27
C GLY A 35 27.09 1.63 17.48
N PRO A 36 26.12 2.04 18.35
CA PRO A 36 25.93 1.44 19.66
C PRO A 36 25.44 -0.01 19.65
N LEU A 37 24.78 -0.47 18.58
CA LEU A 37 24.22 -1.82 18.45
C LEU A 37 25.04 -2.71 17.51
N LYS A 38 26.20 -2.24 17.06
CA LYS A 38 27.06 -2.99 16.15
C LYS A 38 27.66 -4.21 16.82
N GLU A 39 27.55 -5.37 16.19
CA GLU A 39 28.24 -6.58 16.60
C GLU A 39 29.15 -7.10 15.48
N GLY A 40 30.44 -7.22 15.77
CA GLY A 40 31.43 -7.70 14.81
C GLY A 40 31.85 -6.67 13.76
N TYR A 41 32.35 -7.15 12.61
CA TYR A 41 32.88 -6.31 11.55
C TYR A 41 31.81 -5.78 10.58
N LEU A 42 30.68 -6.46 10.47
CA LEU A 42 29.61 -6.08 9.56
C LEU A 42 28.63 -5.09 10.24
N PRO A 43 27.97 -4.21 9.46
CA PRO A 43 26.94 -3.30 9.96
C PRO A 43 25.65 -4.05 10.28
N GLN A 44 25.64 -4.78 11.38
CA GLN A 44 24.54 -5.59 11.85
C GLN A 44 24.47 -5.62 13.38
N THR A 45 23.27 -5.88 13.92
CA THR A 45 23.10 -6.10 15.36
C THR A 45 23.40 -7.53 15.75
N ALA A 46 23.50 -7.78 17.07
CA ALA A 46 23.48 -9.12 17.64
C ALA A 46 22.30 -9.94 17.10
N SER A 47 22.49 -11.25 17.02
CA SER A 47 21.41 -12.17 16.68
C SER A 47 20.32 -12.14 17.75
N ILE A 48 19.07 -12.12 17.34
CA ILE A 48 17.94 -12.25 18.25
C ILE A 48 17.99 -13.61 18.94
N ALA A 49 17.63 -13.65 20.21
CA ALA A 49 17.59 -14.90 20.98
C ALA A 49 16.66 -15.92 20.27
N ASN A 50 17.09 -17.18 20.25
CA ASN A 50 16.33 -18.26 19.60
C ASN A 50 14.88 -18.39 20.10
N THR A 51 14.64 -17.98 21.35
CA THR A 51 13.29 -17.95 21.95
C THR A 51 12.37 -16.89 21.36
N ALA A 52 12.91 -15.85 20.71
CA ALA A 52 12.16 -14.78 20.07
C ALA A 52 12.00 -15.00 18.56
N LEU A 53 12.67 -15.99 17.97
CA LEU A 53 12.48 -16.32 16.58
C LEU A 53 11.11 -16.99 16.35
N LEU A 54 10.44 -16.61 15.27
CA LEU A 54 9.17 -17.20 14.90
C LEU A 54 9.38 -18.65 14.41
N PRO A 55 8.61 -19.61 14.92
CA PRO A 55 8.74 -21.01 14.50
C PRO A 55 8.42 -21.17 13.01
N ILE A 56 9.24 -21.99 12.33
CA ILE A 56 9.06 -22.35 10.93
C ILE A 56 7.96 -23.42 10.87
N ILE A 57 6.94 -23.22 10.02
CA ILE A 57 5.81 -24.14 9.87
C ILE A 57 6.24 -25.37 9.05
N TRP A 58 7.05 -25.17 8.01
CA TRP A 58 7.48 -26.25 7.14
C TRP A 58 9.02 -26.35 7.11
N PRO A 59 9.60 -27.42 7.67
CA PRO A 59 11.05 -27.63 7.66
C PRO A 59 11.63 -27.54 6.24
N GLY A 60 12.74 -26.82 6.08
CA GLY A 60 13.37 -26.61 4.77
C GLY A 60 12.83 -25.43 3.96
N THR A 61 11.80 -24.74 4.44
CA THR A 61 11.29 -23.51 3.83
C THR A 61 11.47 -22.29 4.77
N ARG A 62 11.28 -21.08 4.23
CA ARG A 62 11.25 -19.86 5.05
C ARG A 62 9.84 -19.52 5.54
N LEU A 63 8.91 -20.48 5.48
CA LEU A 63 7.53 -20.29 5.86
C LEU A 63 7.40 -20.34 7.39
N HIS A 64 7.18 -19.18 8.01
CA HIS A 64 7.07 -19.04 9.46
C HIS A 64 5.66 -18.61 9.87
N ILE A 65 5.32 -18.73 11.14
CA ILE A 65 3.99 -18.43 11.68
C ILE A 65 3.52 -16.98 11.43
N GLY A 66 4.43 -16.09 11.10
CA GLY A 66 4.12 -14.69 10.76
C GLY A 66 3.17 -14.56 9.55
N ILE A 67 3.16 -15.51 8.62
CA ILE A 67 2.22 -15.49 7.49
C ILE A 67 0.78 -15.73 7.95
N VAL A 68 0.61 -16.62 8.92
CA VAL A 68 -0.70 -16.90 9.53
C VAL A 68 -1.20 -15.65 10.27
N LEU A 69 -0.30 -15.00 11.01
CA LEU A 69 -0.62 -13.74 11.69
C LEU A 69 -1.02 -12.64 10.69
N ALA A 70 -0.31 -12.50 9.57
CA ALA A 70 -0.63 -11.53 8.53
C ALA A 70 -2.03 -11.77 7.92
N VAL A 71 -2.38 -13.04 7.64
CA VAL A 71 -3.71 -13.40 7.12
C VAL A 71 -4.80 -13.11 8.16
N ILE A 72 -4.58 -13.47 9.43
CA ILE A 72 -5.53 -13.17 10.50
C ILE A 72 -5.73 -11.66 10.63
N LEU A 73 -4.65 -10.87 10.62
CA LEU A 73 -4.73 -9.40 10.67
C LEU A 73 -5.51 -8.82 9.48
N ALA A 74 -5.31 -9.36 8.28
CA ALA A 74 -6.05 -8.91 7.10
C ALA A 74 -7.56 -9.21 7.23
N ILE A 75 -7.94 -10.38 7.77
CA ILE A 75 -9.34 -10.75 8.02
C ILE A 75 -9.94 -9.84 9.11
N VAL A 76 -9.22 -9.60 10.19
CA VAL A 76 -9.65 -8.72 11.29
C VAL A 76 -9.85 -7.29 10.77
N LEU A 77 -8.92 -6.78 9.96
CA LEU A 77 -9.05 -5.46 9.32
C LEU A 77 -10.24 -5.41 8.35
N GLN A 78 -10.47 -6.46 7.59
CA GLN A 78 -11.65 -6.58 6.72
C GLN A 78 -12.94 -6.46 7.54
N PHE A 79 -13.03 -7.18 8.65
CA PHE A 79 -14.18 -7.11 9.54
C PHE A 79 -14.34 -5.72 10.15
N ILE A 80 -13.27 -5.13 10.71
CA ILE A 80 -13.29 -3.80 11.31
C ILE A 80 -13.73 -2.76 10.28
N LEU A 81 -13.17 -2.75 9.08
CA LEU A 81 -13.46 -1.74 8.07
C LEU A 81 -14.88 -1.84 7.50
N PHE A 82 -15.43 -3.04 7.35
CA PHE A 82 -16.71 -3.23 6.66
C PHE A 82 -17.89 -3.55 7.57
N ARG A 83 -17.64 -4.00 8.81
CA ARG A 83 -18.70 -4.45 9.73
C ARG A 83 -18.82 -3.61 10.99
N THR A 84 -17.95 -2.62 11.22
CA THR A 84 -18.02 -1.78 12.43
C THR A 84 -18.33 -0.32 12.12
N VAL A 85 -18.88 0.38 13.12
CA VAL A 85 -19.12 1.84 13.05
C VAL A 85 -17.80 2.60 12.87
N PHE A 86 -16.72 2.14 13.49
CA PHE A 86 -15.40 2.70 13.34
C PHE A 86 -14.94 2.67 11.87
N GLY A 87 -15.06 1.52 11.22
CA GLY A 87 -14.70 1.35 9.80
C GLY A 87 -15.60 2.16 8.88
N TYR A 88 -16.90 2.27 9.19
CA TYR A 88 -17.80 3.15 8.45
C TYR A 88 -17.32 4.60 8.49
N GLN A 89 -17.00 5.11 9.68
CA GLN A 89 -16.54 6.49 9.85
C GLN A 89 -15.21 6.76 9.14
N ILE A 90 -14.26 5.81 9.15
CA ILE A 90 -13.01 5.92 8.39
C ILE A 90 -13.32 6.04 6.89
N ARG A 91 -14.17 5.19 6.34
CA ARG A 91 -14.53 5.21 4.91
C ARG A 91 -15.28 6.49 4.54
N ALA A 92 -16.19 6.96 5.40
CA ALA A 92 -16.91 8.22 5.20
C ALA A 92 -15.97 9.42 5.13
N VAL A 93 -15.00 9.52 6.06
CA VAL A 93 -13.96 10.56 6.05
C VAL A 93 -13.06 10.44 4.82
N GLY A 94 -12.73 9.22 4.40
CA GLY A 94 -11.92 8.97 3.20
C GLY A 94 -12.60 9.40 1.89
N LEU A 95 -13.94 9.31 1.81
CA LEU A 95 -14.70 9.77 0.66
C LEU A 95 -14.84 11.31 0.63
N SER A 96 -15.20 11.91 1.75
CA SER A 96 -15.28 13.36 1.90
C SER A 96 -15.23 13.74 3.38
N ALA A 97 -14.12 14.34 3.79
CA ALA A 97 -13.95 14.82 5.16
C ALA A 97 -14.99 15.89 5.54
N ARG A 98 -15.34 16.78 4.59
CA ARG A 98 -16.38 17.81 4.80
C ARG A 98 -17.75 17.17 5.03
N ALA A 99 -18.20 16.29 4.14
CA ALA A 99 -19.49 15.62 4.28
C ALA A 99 -19.58 14.80 5.58
N ALA A 100 -18.51 14.10 5.96
CA ALA A 100 -18.43 13.36 7.20
C ALA A 100 -18.59 14.28 8.44
N THR A 101 -17.99 15.46 8.40
CA THR A 101 -18.09 16.45 9.51
C THR A 101 -19.52 16.99 9.62
N TYR A 102 -20.20 17.27 8.51
CA TYR A 102 -21.64 17.64 8.53
C TYR A 102 -22.52 16.52 9.08
N GLY A 103 -22.13 15.26 8.87
CA GLY A 103 -22.76 14.08 9.47
C GLY A 103 -22.38 13.80 10.92
N GLY A 104 -21.69 14.74 11.62
CA GLY A 104 -21.32 14.62 13.04
C GLY A 104 -20.07 13.77 13.30
N ILE A 105 -19.31 13.37 12.25
CA ILE A 105 -18.09 12.58 12.43
C ILE A 105 -16.89 13.53 12.60
N ASN A 106 -16.14 13.34 13.69
CA ASN A 106 -14.90 14.10 13.90
C ASN A 106 -13.79 13.58 12.96
N ALA A 107 -13.63 14.25 11.80
CA ALA A 107 -12.69 13.86 10.76
C ALA A 107 -11.23 13.84 11.26
N SER A 108 -10.79 14.84 12.01
CA SER A 108 -9.42 14.93 12.55
C SER A 108 -9.08 13.75 13.45
N LYS A 109 -10.01 13.39 14.37
CA LYS A 109 -9.84 12.22 15.24
C LYS A 109 -9.71 10.93 14.44
N ARG A 110 -10.52 10.75 13.37
CA ARG A 110 -10.48 9.55 12.52
C ARG A 110 -9.20 9.47 11.70
N ILE A 111 -8.73 10.58 11.15
CA ILE A 111 -7.45 10.64 10.43
C ILE A 111 -6.31 10.22 11.36
N LEU A 112 -6.24 10.77 12.57
CA LEU A 112 -5.19 10.42 13.54
C LEU A 112 -5.24 8.93 13.91
N GLN A 113 -6.42 8.40 14.21
CA GLN A 113 -6.58 6.98 14.57
C GLN A 113 -6.20 6.04 13.43
N THR A 114 -6.57 6.38 12.19
CA THR A 114 -6.20 5.59 11.00
C THR A 114 -4.70 5.60 10.78
N THR A 115 -4.05 6.76 10.93
CA THR A 115 -2.59 6.89 10.79
C THR A 115 -1.85 6.12 11.88
N LEU A 116 -2.34 6.14 13.13
CA LEU A 116 -1.79 5.34 14.22
C LEU A 116 -1.92 3.84 13.95
N LEU A 117 -3.10 3.39 13.52
CA LEU A 117 -3.36 1.99 13.18
C LEU A 117 -2.44 1.53 12.03
N SER A 118 -2.30 2.34 10.98
CA SER A 118 -1.40 2.04 9.86
C SER A 118 0.06 1.91 10.33
N GLY A 119 0.53 2.83 11.18
CA GLY A 119 1.88 2.76 11.74
C GLY A 119 2.10 1.54 12.63
N ALA A 120 1.11 1.17 13.44
CA ALA A 120 1.17 -0.04 14.26
C ALA A 120 1.29 -1.31 13.40
N LEU A 121 0.49 -1.42 12.34
CA LEU A 121 0.56 -2.55 11.40
C LEU A 121 1.90 -2.60 10.66
N ALA A 122 2.44 -1.46 10.25
CA ALA A 122 3.77 -1.40 9.62
C ALA A 122 4.87 -1.84 10.59
N GLY A 123 4.78 -1.43 11.87
CA GLY A 123 5.72 -1.88 12.92
C GLY A 123 5.63 -3.39 13.16
N LEU A 124 4.41 -3.96 13.21
CA LEU A 124 4.21 -5.40 13.29
C LEU A 124 4.81 -6.14 12.09
N ALA A 125 4.62 -5.62 10.87
CA ALA A 125 5.22 -6.21 9.68
C ALA A 125 6.75 -6.23 9.75
N GLY A 126 7.38 -5.14 10.19
CA GLY A 126 8.83 -5.06 10.41
C GLY A 126 9.32 -6.03 11.49
N SER A 127 8.58 -6.18 12.58
CA SER A 127 8.89 -7.14 13.65
C SER A 127 8.80 -8.59 13.15
N ILE A 128 7.78 -8.93 12.37
CA ILE A 128 7.60 -10.26 11.78
C ILE A 128 8.75 -10.58 10.82
N GLU A 129 9.17 -9.63 10.00
CA GLU A 129 10.31 -9.80 9.09
C GLU A 129 11.60 -10.04 9.86
N LEU A 130 11.83 -9.24 10.92
CA LEU A 130 13.02 -9.37 11.77
C LEU A 130 13.05 -10.71 12.50
N MET A 131 11.95 -11.14 13.11
CA MET A 131 11.86 -12.37 13.91
C MET A 131 11.68 -13.63 13.06
N GLY A 132 11.14 -13.52 11.85
CA GLY A 132 10.82 -14.66 10.98
C GLY A 132 11.85 -14.94 9.90
N VAL A 133 12.54 -13.92 9.40
CA VAL A 133 13.40 -14.06 8.21
C VAL A 133 14.85 -13.68 8.48
N THR A 134 15.09 -12.49 9.02
CA THR A 134 16.46 -11.96 9.11
C THR A 134 17.20 -12.33 10.40
N GLY A 135 16.49 -12.44 11.52
CA GLY A 135 17.07 -12.74 12.84
C GLY A 135 18.05 -11.68 13.35
N ARG A 136 18.36 -10.64 12.54
CA ARG A 136 19.27 -9.53 12.85
C ARG A 136 18.83 -8.28 12.12
N LEU A 137 19.09 -7.12 12.69
CA LEU A 137 18.84 -5.85 12.02
C LEU A 137 20.06 -5.45 11.20
N TYR A 138 19.86 -5.21 9.91
CA TYR A 138 20.88 -4.72 8.97
C TYR A 138 20.62 -3.26 8.64
N GLU A 139 21.63 -2.54 8.15
CA GLU A 139 21.51 -1.15 7.73
C GLU A 139 20.42 -0.98 6.65
N VAL A 140 20.36 -1.89 5.67
CA VAL A 140 19.32 -1.92 4.63
C VAL A 140 18.31 -3.02 4.97
N PHE A 141 17.52 -2.79 6.01
CA PHE A 141 16.52 -3.76 6.49
C PHE A 141 15.33 -3.93 5.55
N SER A 142 14.89 -2.85 4.89
CA SER A 142 13.69 -2.85 4.03
C SER A 142 14.03 -2.43 2.60
N PRO A 143 14.31 -3.37 1.69
CA PRO A 143 14.63 -3.05 0.30
C PRO A 143 13.37 -2.73 -0.53
N GLY A 144 12.67 -1.65 -0.16
CA GLY A 144 11.52 -1.14 -0.94
C GLY A 144 10.17 -1.80 -0.67
N TYR A 145 10.02 -2.65 0.34
CA TYR A 145 8.74 -3.31 0.67
C TYR A 145 7.55 -2.35 0.82
N GLY A 146 7.79 -1.13 1.32
CA GLY A 146 6.73 -0.12 1.45
C GLY A 146 6.19 0.34 0.10
N PHE A 147 7.04 0.48 -0.91
CA PHE A 147 6.61 0.84 -2.27
C PHE A 147 5.86 -0.32 -2.93
N ASP A 148 6.35 -1.55 -2.77
CA ASP A 148 5.64 -2.75 -3.24
C ASP A 148 4.25 -2.86 -2.61
N ALA A 149 4.11 -2.52 -1.33
CA ALA A 149 2.84 -2.53 -0.61
C ALA A 149 1.83 -1.52 -1.17
N ILE A 150 2.27 -0.35 -1.66
CA ILE A 150 1.40 0.61 -2.35
C ILE A 150 0.83 -0.04 -3.62
N ALA A 151 1.68 -0.67 -4.41
CA ALA A 151 1.28 -1.37 -5.63
C ALA A 151 0.28 -2.50 -5.35
N ILE A 152 0.56 -3.33 -4.34
CA ILE A 152 -0.30 -4.42 -3.89
C ILE A 152 -1.66 -3.88 -3.43
N SER A 153 -1.69 -2.78 -2.68
CA SER A 153 -2.91 -2.14 -2.21
C SER A 153 -3.76 -1.59 -3.36
N LEU A 154 -3.13 -0.94 -4.35
CA LEU A 154 -3.81 -0.45 -5.55
C LEU A 154 -4.40 -1.60 -6.38
N LEU A 155 -3.64 -2.67 -6.59
CA LEU A 155 -4.10 -3.89 -7.26
C LEU A 155 -5.32 -4.50 -6.55
N ALA A 156 -5.30 -4.51 -5.22
CA ALA A 156 -6.40 -4.97 -4.36
C ALA A 156 -7.58 -3.98 -4.28
N ARG A 157 -7.50 -2.82 -4.92
CA ARG A 157 -8.50 -1.72 -4.80
C ARG A 157 -8.75 -1.28 -3.35
N ASN A 158 -7.70 -1.24 -2.54
CA ASN A 158 -7.75 -0.91 -1.11
C ASN A 158 -8.70 -1.81 -0.30
N ASN A 159 -8.92 -3.05 -0.74
CA ASN A 159 -9.71 -4.04 -0.03
C ASN A 159 -8.78 -5.02 0.71
N PRO A 160 -8.86 -5.16 2.05
CA PRO A 160 -7.97 -6.03 2.81
C PRO A 160 -8.00 -7.50 2.38
N ALA A 161 -9.16 -8.03 1.99
CA ALA A 161 -9.25 -9.39 1.44
C ALA A 161 -8.54 -9.51 0.08
N GLY A 162 -8.65 -8.49 -0.78
CA GLY A 162 -7.92 -8.41 -2.05
C GLY A 162 -6.42 -8.32 -1.86
N VAL A 163 -5.95 -7.66 -0.79
CA VAL A 163 -4.52 -7.52 -0.47
C VAL A 163 -3.86 -8.89 -0.28
N ILE A 164 -4.55 -9.88 0.31
CA ILE A 164 -4.00 -11.23 0.49
C ILE A 164 -3.64 -11.85 -0.88
N VAL A 165 -4.56 -11.80 -1.84
CA VAL A 165 -4.34 -12.37 -3.18
C VAL A 165 -3.26 -11.60 -3.94
N SER A 166 -3.31 -10.27 -3.89
CA SER A 166 -2.31 -9.41 -4.54
C SER A 166 -0.92 -9.60 -3.93
N ALA A 167 -0.82 -9.74 -2.62
CA ALA A 167 0.43 -9.98 -1.92
C ALA A 167 1.02 -11.35 -2.27
N LEU A 168 0.21 -12.40 -2.40
CA LEU A 168 0.65 -13.71 -2.87
C LEU A 168 1.20 -13.63 -4.29
N LEU A 169 0.52 -12.94 -5.20
CA LEU A 169 1.00 -12.74 -6.57
C LEU A 169 2.39 -12.06 -6.58
N PHE A 170 2.53 -10.95 -5.85
CA PHE A 170 3.81 -10.24 -5.77
C PHE A 170 4.90 -11.06 -5.07
N GLY A 171 4.53 -11.84 -4.04
CA GLY A 171 5.44 -12.76 -3.37
C GLY A 171 5.98 -13.85 -4.29
N ILE A 172 5.14 -14.44 -5.14
CA ILE A 172 5.53 -15.43 -6.15
C ILE A 172 6.45 -14.79 -7.19
N LEU A 173 6.10 -13.61 -7.71
CA LEU A 173 6.94 -12.88 -8.66
C LEU A 173 8.31 -12.58 -8.07
N ARG A 174 8.37 -12.07 -6.85
CA ARG A 174 9.63 -11.72 -6.18
C ARG A 174 10.47 -12.96 -5.82
N GLY A 175 9.83 -14.02 -5.35
CA GLY A 175 10.50 -15.31 -5.07
C GLY A 175 11.05 -15.96 -6.32
N GLY A 176 10.27 -16.00 -7.41
CA GLY A 176 10.70 -16.46 -8.71
C GLY A 176 11.85 -15.64 -9.29
N ALA A 177 11.82 -14.35 -9.08
CA ALA A 177 12.88 -13.41 -9.40
C ALA A 177 14.22 -13.78 -8.80
N GLY A 178 14.24 -14.01 -7.50
CA GLY A 178 15.45 -14.41 -6.80
C GLY A 178 16.00 -15.75 -7.27
N GLN A 179 15.15 -16.67 -7.75
CA GLN A 179 15.58 -17.91 -8.37
C GLN A 179 16.16 -17.68 -9.75
N MET A 180 15.49 -16.91 -10.60
CA MET A 180 15.99 -16.58 -11.95
C MET A 180 17.35 -15.89 -11.90
N GLN A 181 17.57 -14.99 -10.94
CA GLN A 181 18.87 -14.34 -10.75
C GLN A 181 19.96 -15.36 -10.40
N ARG A 182 19.67 -16.33 -9.55
CA ARG A 182 20.67 -17.32 -9.11
C ARG A 182 21.00 -18.40 -10.15
N VAL A 183 20.01 -18.77 -10.97
CA VAL A 183 20.12 -19.91 -11.91
C VAL A 183 20.45 -19.44 -13.31
N ALA A 184 19.90 -18.32 -13.77
CA ALA A 184 19.99 -17.83 -15.14
C ALA A 184 20.73 -16.49 -15.24
N ASP A 185 21.31 -15.98 -14.15
CA ASP A 185 22.02 -14.69 -14.07
C ASP A 185 21.20 -13.49 -14.63
N VAL A 186 19.88 -13.62 -14.56
CA VAL A 186 18.94 -12.59 -15.01
C VAL A 186 18.89 -11.47 -13.98
N SER A 187 19.13 -10.22 -14.41
CA SER A 187 19.08 -9.08 -13.51
C SER A 187 17.72 -8.90 -12.84
N MET A 188 17.70 -8.65 -11.51
CA MET A 188 16.48 -8.29 -10.78
C MET A 188 15.73 -7.07 -11.37
N VAL A 189 16.43 -6.22 -12.11
CA VAL A 189 15.83 -5.04 -12.75
C VAL A 189 14.68 -5.42 -13.69
N ILE A 190 14.80 -6.55 -14.40
CA ILE A 190 13.76 -7.04 -15.32
C ILE A 190 12.45 -7.28 -14.58
N ILE A 191 12.52 -7.74 -13.34
CA ILE A 191 11.35 -8.06 -12.53
C ILE A 191 10.69 -6.78 -12.03
N TYR A 192 11.46 -5.77 -11.62
CA TYR A 192 10.90 -4.45 -11.31
C TYR A 192 10.20 -3.83 -12.52
N VAL A 193 10.72 -4.03 -13.74
CA VAL A 193 10.05 -3.61 -14.97
C VAL A 193 8.74 -4.36 -15.17
N ILE A 194 8.72 -5.69 -15.01
CA ILE A 194 7.49 -6.49 -15.11
C ILE A 194 6.47 -6.07 -14.06
N GLN A 195 6.87 -5.86 -12.82
CA GLN A 195 5.99 -5.38 -11.74
C GLN A 195 5.43 -4.00 -12.07
N ALA A 196 6.25 -3.08 -12.56
CA ALA A 196 5.81 -1.74 -12.97
C ALA A 196 4.78 -1.83 -14.12
N LEU A 197 5.01 -2.67 -15.13
CA LEU A 197 4.06 -2.89 -16.22
C LEU A 197 2.73 -3.47 -15.72
N ILE A 198 2.76 -4.43 -14.79
CA ILE A 198 1.54 -4.99 -14.18
C ILE A 198 0.76 -3.88 -13.47
N ILE A 199 1.44 -3.03 -12.68
CA ILE A 199 0.80 -1.92 -11.97
C ILE A 199 0.15 -0.95 -12.95
N VAL A 200 0.89 -0.51 -13.98
CA VAL A 200 0.37 0.40 -15.01
C VAL A 200 -0.85 -0.19 -15.71
N PHE A 201 -0.78 -1.47 -16.10
CA PHE A 201 -1.89 -2.14 -16.76
C PHE A 201 -3.13 -2.25 -15.88
N VAL A 202 -2.95 -2.55 -14.60
CA VAL A 202 -4.05 -2.61 -13.63
C VAL A 202 -4.67 -1.23 -13.40
N VAL A 203 -3.86 -0.19 -13.22
CA VAL A 203 -4.35 1.18 -13.04
C VAL A 203 -5.13 1.65 -14.27
N LEU A 204 -4.61 1.42 -15.48
CA LEU A 204 -5.31 1.74 -16.74
C LEU A 204 -6.63 0.96 -16.87
N SER A 205 -6.65 -0.31 -16.50
CA SER A 205 -7.88 -1.14 -16.50
C SER A 205 -8.94 -0.64 -15.51
N MET A 206 -8.53 0.01 -14.42
CA MET A 206 -9.46 0.59 -13.44
C MET A 206 -10.13 1.86 -13.96
N ASP A 207 -9.39 2.71 -14.67
CA ASP A 207 -9.93 3.96 -15.26
C ASP A 207 -10.75 3.69 -16.53
N GLY A 208 -10.44 2.65 -17.29
CA GLY A 208 -11.15 2.30 -18.52
C GLY A 208 -12.64 2.08 -18.33
N LYS A 209 -13.10 1.55 -17.20
CA LYS A 209 -14.54 1.38 -16.90
C LYS A 209 -15.27 2.69 -16.61
N LYS A 210 -14.59 3.73 -16.12
CA LYS A 210 -15.18 5.08 -15.95
C LYS A 210 -15.12 5.88 -17.25
N GLY A 211 -14.03 5.76 -18.00
CA GLY A 211 -13.83 6.44 -19.29
C GLY A 211 -14.81 5.95 -20.37
N GLN A 212 -15.07 4.66 -20.44
CA GLN A 212 -15.96 4.08 -21.46
C GLN A 212 -17.41 4.55 -21.33
N LYS A 213 -17.91 4.76 -20.10
CA LYS A 213 -19.23 5.38 -19.87
C LYS A 213 -19.27 6.87 -20.25
N SER A 214 -18.17 7.61 -20.03
CA SER A 214 -18.08 9.04 -20.37
C SER A 214 -17.96 9.25 -21.88
N ILE A 215 -17.15 8.45 -22.56
CA ILE A 215 -16.94 8.53 -24.02
C ILE A 215 -18.22 8.07 -24.74
N GLY A 216 -18.84 6.98 -24.31
CA GLY A 216 -20.11 6.50 -24.88
C GLY A 216 -21.25 7.53 -24.79
N ASN A 217 -21.34 8.26 -23.66
CA ASN A 217 -22.30 9.33 -23.50
C ASN A 217 -21.98 10.58 -24.34
N LYS A 218 -20.70 10.93 -24.49
CA LYS A 218 -20.28 12.00 -25.41
C LYS A 218 -20.57 11.69 -26.86
N ILE A 219 -20.30 10.46 -27.30
CA ILE A 219 -20.58 10.03 -28.67
C ILE A 219 -22.09 9.99 -28.93
N LYS A 220 -22.91 9.49 -28.01
CA LYS A 220 -24.38 9.56 -28.12
C LYS A 220 -24.89 10.99 -28.15
N GLY A 221 -24.29 11.91 -27.40
CA GLY A 221 -24.64 13.34 -27.42
C GLY A 221 -24.29 14.05 -28.74
N LEU A 222 -23.23 13.61 -29.43
CA LEU A 222 -22.82 14.13 -30.73
C LEU A 222 -23.73 13.62 -31.86
N TRP A 223 -24.16 12.37 -31.77
CA TRP A 223 -25.06 11.78 -32.78
C TRP A 223 -26.54 12.09 -32.54
N GLY A 224 -26.90 12.57 -31.33
CA GLY A 224 -28.26 12.94 -30.95
C GLY A 224 -28.68 14.37 -31.34
N LYS A 225 -27.76 15.22 -31.80
CA LYS A 225 -28.13 16.50 -32.43
C LYS A 225 -28.70 16.25 -33.83
N LYS A 226 -30.01 15.96 -33.87
CA LYS A 226 -30.77 15.99 -35.12
C LYS A 226 -30.58 17.35 -35.77
N TRP A 227 -30.10 17.31 -37.00
CA TRP A 227 -30.02 18.45 -37.90
C TRP A 227 -31.47 18.98 -38.07
N THR A 228 -31.76 20.15 -37.48
CA THR A 228 -33.03 20.87 -37.76
C THR A 228 -32.82 21.65 -39.04
N PRO A 229 -33.56 21.36 -40.12
CA PRO A 229 -33.45 22.17 -41.33
C PRO A 229 -33.93 23.60 -41.01
N LEU A 230 -33.19 24.57 -41.47
CA LEU A 230 -33.55 26.00 -41.42
C LEU A 230 -34.87 26.16 -42.12
N LYS A 231 -35.92 26.61 -41.41
CA LYS A 231 -37.16 27.08 -42.02
C LYS A 231 -36.83 28.26 -42.92
N GLY A 232 -37.08 28.10 -44.19
CA GLY A 232 -36.98 29.15 -45.20
C GLY A 232 -37.87 30.34 -44.80
N GLY A 233 -37.24 31.52 -44.76
CA GLY A 233 -37.99 32.76 -44.62
C GLY A 233 -38.90 32.97 -45.80
N ALA A 234 -40.20 33.09 -45.54
CA ALA A 234 -41.15 33.63 -46.48
C ALA A 234 -40.80 35.13 -46.73
N VAL A 235 -40.56 35.45 -47.94
CA VAL A 235 -40.52 36.83 -48.43
C VAL A 235 -41.98 37.22 -48.69
N ASP A 236 -42.51 38.10 -47.85
CA ASP A 236 -43.82 38.76 -48.16
C ASP A 236 -43.53 39.97 -49.01
N GLU A 237 -44.31 40.06 -50.13
CA GLU A 237 -44.44 41.25 -50.98
C GLU A 237 -45.26 42.31 -50.29
#